data_55c2945a21926c5f376b9f8057c1ccfc
#
_entry.id   55c2945a21926c5f376b9f8057c1ccfc
#
_cell.length_a   1.000
_cell.length_b   1.000
_cell.length_c   1.000
_cell.angle_alpha   90.00
_cell.angle_beta   90.00
_cell.angle_gamma   90.00
#
_symmetry.space_group_name_H-M   'P 1'
#
loop_
_entity.id
_entity.type
_entity.pdbx_description
1 polymer ?
#
loop_
_entity_poly.entity_id
_entity_poly.type
_entity_poly.pdbx_seq_one_letter_code
_entity_poly.pdbx_strand_id
1 'polypeptide(L)'
;MKKINIQLIVLLFITTFFTSCGVDLFNGVVGNKNIVTTERTPEGTFSGIKASTGIDVYIRQGNKNSITVKADENLHDLIKTEVTDGILNIYTDKNIWKAKAKKVYVTAENLTLLKATSGSDVRSENLLNTNEISINATSGAAIYLEVAAESVASSATSGASLKITGTTTNHASSATSGSSIDAFELRSANAIAKATSGASIHIYASKKIEAKATSGADVAYKGSPTLVNKDTSSGGSVSKE
;
A
#
# COMPACT_ATOMS: atom_id res chain seq x y z
N MET A 1 51.56 -21.87 -11.26
CA MET A 1 50.11 -21.66 -11.07
C MET A 1 49.96 -20.48 -10.11
N LYS A 2 49.53 -19.29 -10.58
CA LYS A 2 49.32 -18.10 -9.71
C LYS A 2 48.11 -18.32 -8.81
N LYS A 3 48.29 -18.25 -7.49
CA LYS A 3 47.20 -18.26 -6.52
C LYS A 3 46.38 -16.97 -6.70
N ILE A 4 45.26 -17.07 -7.33
CA ILE A 4 44.27 -15.97 -7.39
C ILE A 4 43.80 -15.73 -5.97
N ASN A 5 44.04 -14.52 -5.44
CA ASN A 5 43.63 -14.16 -4.09
C ASN A 5 42.06 -14.14 -4.01
N ILE A 6 41.48 -15.06 -3.25
CA ILE A 6 40.03 -15.15 -3.00
C ILE A 6 39.46 -13.81 -2.50
N GLN A 7 40.28 -13.03 -1.77
CA GLN A 7 39.90 -11.68 -1.30
C GLN A 7 39.64 -10.70 -2.46
N LEU A 8 40.40 -10.83 -3.58
CA LEU A 8 40.21 -9.96 -4.75
C LEU A 8 38.89 -10.30 -5.51
N ILE A 9 38.54 -11.60 -5.55
CA ILE A 9 37.30 -12.07 -6.17
C ILE A 9 36.08 -11.64 -5.34
N VAL A 10 36.16 -11.73 -4.01
CA VAL A 10 35.10 -11.26 -3.11
C VAL A 10 34.92 -9.75 -3.22
N LEU A 11 35.98 -8.98 -3.29
CA LEU A 11 35.89 -7.53 -3.46
C LEU A 11 35.31 -7.14 -4.83
N LEU A 12 35.61 -7.86 -5.89
CA LEU A 12 35.06 -7.65 -7.23
C LEU A 12 33.54 -7.99 -7.27
N PHE A 13 33.11 -9.01 -6.53
CA PHE A 13 31.70 -9.40 -6.44
C PHE A 13 30.86 -8.37 -5.66
N ILE A 14 31.43 -7.72 -4.65
CA ILE A 14 30.75 -6.68 -3.86
C ILE A 14 30.52 -5.42 -4.68
N THR A 15 31.46 -5.05 -5.57
CA THR A 15 31.33 -3.83 -6.40
C THR A 15 30.29 -3.94 -7.51
N THR A 16 29.91 -5.13 -7.95
CA THR A 16 28.92 -5.31 -9.02
C THR A 16 27.47 -5.14 -8.56
N PHE A 17 27.19 -5.17 -7.25
CA PHE A 17 25.84 -4.98 -6.73
C PHE A 17 25.42 -3.50 -6.60
N PHE A 18 26.31 -2.53 -6.77
CA PHE A 18 26.00 -1.10 -6.60
C PHE A 18 25.65 -0.36 -7.91
N THR A 19 25.64 -1.03 -9.07
CA THR A 19 25.39 -0.35 -10.35
C THR A 19 23.98 -0.48 -10.90
N SER A 20 23.00 -0.99 -10.10
CA SER A 20 21.66 -1.34 -10.60
C SER A 20 20.57 -0.30 -10.33
N CYS A 21 20.88 0.92 -9.91
CA CYS A 21 19.89 2.01 -9.89
C CYS A 21 20.50 3.23 -10.56
N GLY A 22 20.26 3.38 -11.85
CA GLY A 22 20.39 4.66 -12.52
C GLY A 22 19.36 5.63 -11.95
N VAL A 23 19.65 6.20 -10.78
CA VAL A 23 18.81 7.21 -10.18
C VAL A 23 19.05 8.49 -10.96
N ASP A 24 18.00 9.01 -11.60
CA ASP A 24 17.97 10.39 -12.11
C ASP A 24 17.98 11.37 -10.91
N LEU A 25 19.12 11.36 -10.19
CA LEU A 25 19.37 12.19 -9.00
C LEU A 25 19.45 13.69 -9.32
N PHE A 26 19.46 14.06 -10.62
CA PHE A 26 19.75 15.43 -11.04
C PHE A 26 18.59 16.14 -11.74
N ASN A 27 17.45 15.50 -12.02
CA ASN A 27 16.35 16.07 -12.81
C ASN A 27 15.02 16.18 -12.04
N GLY A 28 15.05 16.34 -10.72
CA GLY A 28 13.83 16.52 -9.94
C GLY A 28 13.32 17.96 -9.97
N VAL A 29 12.00 18.12 -10.01
CA VAL A 29 11.33 19.42 -9.98
C VAL A 29 11.12 19.86 -8.53
N VAL A 30 11.38 21.16 -8.26
CA VAL A 30 11.07 21.77 -6.97
C VAL A 30 9.81 22.61 -7.11
N GLY A 31 8.86 22.42 -6.21
CA GLY A 31 7.63 23.21 -6.13
C GLY A 31 7.90 24.68 -5.81
N ASN A 32 7.13 25.58 -6.43
CA ASN A 32 7.24 27.02 -6.27
C ASN A 32 6.60 27.56 -4.96
N LYS A 33 6.00 26.69 -4.15
CA LYS A 33 5.32 26.95 -2.87
C LYS A 33 4.03 27.79 -2.98
N ASN A 34 3.61 28.18 -4.20
CA ASN A 34 2.33 28.80 -4.47
C ASN A 34 1.29 27.68 -4.61
N ILE A 35 0.45 27.44 -3.61
CA ILE A 35 -0.52 26.34 -3.61
C ILE A 35 -1.76 26.77 -4.40
N VAL A 36 -2.08 25.98 -5.42
CA VAL A 36 -3.30 26.11 -6.24
C VAL A 36 -4.15 24.85 -6.05
N THR A 37 -5.46 25.03 -6.16
CA THR A 37 -6.43 23.92 -6.13
C THR A 37 -7.19 23.92 -7.45
N THR A 38 -7.20 22.77 -8.14
CA THR A 38 -7.85 22.62 -9.44
C THR A 38 -8.74 21.39 -9.43
N GLU A 39 -9.99 21.56 -9.86
CA GLU A 39 -10.89 20.44 -10.11
C GLU A 39 -10.60 19.83 -11.47
N ARG A 40 -10.67 18.49 -11.55
CA ARG A 40 -10.51 17.73 -12.78
C ARG A 40 -11.71 16.81 -12.97
N THR A 41 -12.19 16.74 -14.18
CA THR A 41 -13.23 15.79 -14.56
C THR A 41 -12.55 14.48 -14.98
N PRO A 42 -12.88 13.35 -14.35
CA PRO A 42 -12.34 12.06 -14.80
C PRO A 42 -12.86 11.71 -16.19
N GLU A 43 -11.98 11.23 -17.06
CA GLU A 43 -12.33 10.71 -18.37
C GLU A 43 -12.83 9.26 -18.25
N GLY A 44 -14.11 9.12 -17.89
CA GLY A 44 -14.75 7.82 -17.66
C GLY A 44 -15.05 7.50 -16.20
N THR A 45 -15.70 6.37 -16.00
CA THR A 45 -16.01 5.84 -14.65
C THR A 45 -14.86 4.97 -14.15
N PHE A 46 -14.64 4.97 -12.85
CA PHE A 46 -13.65 4.11 -12.22
C PHE A 46 -14.19 3.53 -10.91
N SER A 47 -13.77 2.32 -10.60
CA SER A 47 -13.96 1.64 -9.31
C SER A 47 -12.64 1.22 -8.68
N GLY A 48 -11.52 1.49 -9.37
CA GLY A 48 -10.17 1.29 -8.86
C GLY A 48 -9.40 2.61 -8.80
N ILE A 49 -8.49 2.71 -7.81
CA ILE A 49 -7.52 3.83 -7.70
C ILE A 49 -6.12 3.23 -7.56
N LYS A 50 -5.18 3.79 -8.32
CA LYS A 50 -3.76 3.50 -8.22
C LYS A 50 -2.97 4.78 -8.01
N ALA A 51 -2.32 4.91 -6.85
CA ALA A 51 -1.44 6.02 -6.50
C ALA A 51 0.03 5.60 -6.60
N SER A 52 0.88 6.47 -7.15
CA SER A 52 2.33 6.22 -7.23
C SER A 52 3.15 7.51 -7.18
N THR A 53 4.48 7.38 -7.17
CA THR A 53 5.43 8.50 -7.22
C THR A 53 5.30 9.50 -6.07
N GLY A 54 4.99 8.99 -4.87
CA GLY A 54 5.00 9.77 -3.64
C GLY A 54 3.88 10.82 -3.53
N ILE A 55 2.76 10.64 -4.22
CA ILE A 55 1.58 11.53 -4.10
C ILE A 55 0.74 11.13 -2.89
N ASP A 56 0.23 12.13 -2.16
CA ASP A 56 -0.75 11.93 -1.09
C ASP A 56 -2.16 11.93 -1.69
N VAL A 57 -2.89 10.82 -1.52
CA VAL A 57 -4.26 10.67 -2.04
C VAL A 57 -5.25 10.54 -0.89
N TYR A 58 -6.27 11.37 -0.90
CA TYR A 58 -7.37 11.37 0.05
C TYR A 58 -8.63 10.90 -0.66
N ILE A 59 -9.25 9.84 -0.14
CA ILE A 59 -10.40 9.18 -0.77
C ILE A 59 -11.63 9.39 0.09
N ARG A 60 -12.71 9.79 -0.54
CA ARG A 60 -14.03 9.88 0.06
C ARG A 60 -15.02 9.10 -0.76
N GLN A 61 -15.86 8.29 -0.14
CA GLN A 61 -17.02 7.73 -0.81
C GLN A 61 -18.14 8.77 -0.88
N GLY A 62 -18.74 8.92 -2.04
CA GLY A 62 -19.81 9.89 -2.29
C GLY A 62 -20.64 9.51 -3.51
N ASN A 63 -21.60 10.35 -3.89
CA ASN A 63 -22.60 10.04 -4.92
C ASN A 63 -22.16 10.40 -6.35
N LYS A 64 -20.93 10.89 -6.54
CA LYS A 64 -20.41 11.28 -7.85
C LYS A 64 -18.87 11.23 -7.84
N ASN A 65 -18.31 10.68 -8.89
CA ASN A 65 -16.85 10.70 -9.08
C ASN A 65 -16.35 12.12 -9.31
N SER A 66 -15.36 12.53 -8.53
CA SER A 66 -14.68 13.83 -8.71
C SER A 66 -13.21 13.74 -8.30
N ILE A 67 -12.40 14.62 -8.88
CA ILE A 67 -10.97 14.70 -8.61
C ILE A 67 -10.61 16.15 -8.35
N THR A 68 -9.91 16.42 -7.26
CA THR A 68 -9.38 17.74 -6.94
C THR A 68 -7.89 17.63 -6.65
N VAL A 69 -7.08 18.36 -7.38
CA VAL A 69 -5.62 18.42 -7.20
C VAL A 69 -5.27 19.69 -6.43
N LYS A 70 -4.61 19.54 -5.28
CA LYS A 70 -4.05 20.63 -4.48
C LYS A 70 -2.54 20.49 -4.43
N ALA A 71 -1.85 21.33 -5.20
CA ALA A 71 -0.41 21.24 -5.36
C ALA A 71 0.23 22.61 -5.54
N ASP A 72 1.57 22.64 -5.47
CA ASP A 72 2.33 23.79 -5.89
C ASP A 72 2.03 24.04 -7.39
N GLU A 73 1.80 25.26 -7.78
CA GLU A 73 1.28 25.67 -9.11
C GLU A 73 2.06 25.04 -10.27
N ASN A 74 3.39 25.09 -10.20
CA ASN A 74 4.27 24.53 -11.23
C ASN A 74 4.31 23.00 -11.28
N LEU A 75 3.62 22.31 -10.36
CA LEU A 75 3.54 20.84 -10.32
C LEU A 75 2.24 20.29 -10.90
N HIS A 76 1.24 21.14 -11.17
CA HIS A 76 -0.08 20.71 -11.63
C HIS A 76 -0.03 19.92 -12.94
N ASP A 77 0.79 20.35 -13.90
CA ASP A 77 0.93 19.67 -15.20
C ASP A 77 1.70 18.35 -15.09
N LEU A 78 2.50 18.19 -14.03
CA LEU A 78 3.25 16.96 -13.77
C LEU A 78 2.40 15.90 -13.07
N ILE A 79 1.41 16.31 -12.28
CA ILE A 79 0.50 15.38 -11.59
C ILE A 79 -0.56 14.92 -12.59
N LYS A 80 -0.53 13.64 -12.94
CA LYS A 80 -1.48 13.00 -13.86
C LYS A 80 -2.60 12.32 -13.10
N THR A 81 -3.80 12.36 -13.68
CA THR A 81 -5.02 11.72 -13.17
C THR A 81 -5.78 11.13 -14.34
N GLU A 82 -5.46 9.91 -14.73
CA GLU A 82 -5.94 9.26 -15.95
C GLU A 82 -6.74 8.01 -15.62
N VAL A 83 -7.87 7.82 -16.29
CA VAL A 83 -8.67 6.59 -16.14
C VAL A 83 -8.33 5.63 -17.27
N THR A 84 -7.88 4.43 -16.91
CA THR A 84 -7.59 3.34 -17.84
C THR A 84 -8.16 2.05 -17.27
N ASP A 85 -8.96 1.32 -18.05
CA ASP A 85 -9.58 0.05 -17.65
C ASP A 85 -10.34 0.14 -16.32
N GLY A 86 -11.05 1.23 -16.08
CA GLY A 86 -11.81 1.45 -14.84
C GLY A 86 -10.95 1.75 -13.60
N ILE A 87 -9.67 2.06 -13.78
CA ILE A 87 -8.73 2.43 -12.71
C ILE A 87 -8.28 3.88 -12.90
N LEU A 88 -8.48 4.71 -11.90
CA LEU A 88 -7.91 6.06 -11.82
C LEU A 88 -6.43 5.95 -11.42
N ASN A 89 -5.54 6.22 -12.36
CA ASN A 89 -4.10 6.26 -12.16
C ASN A 89 -3.68 7.69 -11.78
N ILE A 90 -3.05 7.82 -10.60
CA ILE A 90 -2.57 9.08 -10.03
C ILE A 90 -1.05 8.96 -9.88
N TYR A 91 -0.32 9.78 -10.65
CA TYR A 91 1.14 9.69 -10.68
C TYR A 91 1.78 11.01 -11.14
N THR A 92 3.11 11.08 -11.13
CA THR A 92 3.86 12.20 -11.73
C THR A 92 4.77 11.72 -12.84
N ASP A 93 4.85 12.50 -13.93
CA ASP A 93 5.75 12.22 -15.06
C ASP A 93 7.22 12.45 -14.73
N LYS A 94 7.50 13.31 -13.75
CA LYS A 94 8.85 13.66 -13.32
C LYS A 94 8.99 13.48 -11.83
N ASN A 95 10.21 13.24 -11.38
CA ASN A 95 10.51 13.21 -9.96
C ASN A 95 10.29 14.60 -9.33
N ILE A 96 9.57 14.65 -8.21
CA ILE A 96 9.38 15.87 -7.42
C ILE A 96 10.23 15.75 -6.16
N TRP A 97 11.27 16.59 -6.07
CA TRP A 97 12.18 16.56 -4.92
C TRP A 97 11.60 17.21 -3.69
N LYS A 98 10.92 18.35 -3.87
CA LYS A 98 10.36 19.10 -2.76
C LYS A 98 9.10 19.82 -3.22
N ALA A 99 8.05 19.71 -2.45
CA ALA A 99 6.78 20.42 -2.66
C ALA A 99 6.23 20.89 -1.31
N LYS A 100 5.48 21.98 -1.30
CA LYS A 100 4.68 22.40 -0.16
C LYS A 100 3.37 21.63 -0.12
N ALA A 101 2.82 21.28 -1.28
CA ALA A 101 1.67 20.42 -1.44
C ALA A 101 1.77 19.58 -2.72
N LYS A 102 1.36 18.30 -2.65
CA LYS A 102 1.17 17.37 -3.78
C LYS A 102 0.05 16.37 -3.42
N LYS A 103 -1.17 16.90 -3.25
CA LYS A 103 -2.31 16.17 -2.73
C LYS A 103 -3.38 16.03 -3.80
N VAL A 104 -3.98 14.84 -3.88
CA VAL A 104 -5.12 14.58 -4.76
C VAL A 104 -6.28 14.08 -3.90
N TYR A 105 -7.41 14.74 -3.99
CA TYR A 105 -8.66 14.36 -3.34
C TYR A 105 -9.54 13.69 -4.39
N VAL A 106 -10.01 12.49 -4.08
CA VAL A 106 -10.84 11.70 -4.98
C VAL A 106 -12.14 11.36 -4.27
N THR A 107 -13.26 11.74 -4.86
CA THR A 107 -14.55 11.18 -4.47
C THR A 107 -14.91 10.06 -5.43
N ALA A 108 -15.27 8.88 -4.91
CA ALA A 108 -15.67 7.71 -5.68
C ALA A 108 -17.02 7.18 -5.20
N GLU A 109 -17.90 6.78 -6.12
CA GLU A 109 -19.20 6.17 -5.77
C GLU A 109 -19.02 4.76 -5.23
N ASN A 110 -18.22 3.95 -5.93
CA ASN A 110 -17.87 2.59 -5.57
C ASN A 110 -16.36 2.40 -5.67
N LEU A 111 -15.79 1.68 -4.71
CA LEU A 111 -14.38 1.35 -4.72
C LEU A 111 -14.18 -0.13 -4.42
N THR A 112 -13.59 -0.86 -5.37
CA THR A 112 -13.29 -2.29 -5.26
C THR A 112 -11.79 -2.59 -5.30
N LEU A 113 -10.98 -1.62 -5.75
CA LEU A 113 -9.54 -1.77 -5.85
C LEU A 113 -8.82 -0.52 -5.40
N LEU A 114 -7.82 -0.71 -4.54
CA LEU A 114 -6.90 0.35 -4.13
C LEU A 114 -5.46 -0.14 -4.21
N LYS A 115 -4.63 0.57 -4.96
CA LYS A 115 -3.20 0.28 -5.09
C LYS A 115 -2.38 1.50 -4.75
N ALA A 116 -1.34 1.32 -3.93
CA ALA A 116 -0.35 2.36 -3.63
C ALA A 116 1.06 1.82 -3.83
N THR A 117 1.94 2.59 -4.46
CA THR A 117 3.33 2.19 -4.69
C THR A 117 4.28 3.40 -4.65
N SER A 118 5.57 3.12 -4.60
CA SER A 118 6.63 4.14 -4.75
C SER A 118 6.46 5.32 -3.78
N GLY A 119 6.28 5.01 -2.50
CA GLY A 119 6.23 6.00 -1.43
C GLY A 119 4.97 6.88 -1.42
N SER A 120 3.90 6.50 -2.13
CA SER A 120 2.63 7.23 -2.06
C SER A 120 1.85 6.91 -0.78
N ASP A 121 1.14 7.90 -0.28
CA ASP A 121 0.25 7.79 0.88
C ASP A 121 -1.21 7.86 0.43
N VAL A 122 -2.04 6.89 0.87
CA VAL A 122 -3.47 6.87 0.55
C VAL A 122 -4.29 6.79 1.84
N ARG A 123 -5.31 7.63 1.98
CA ARG A 123 -6.16 7.68 3.18
C ARG A 123 -7.62 7.82 2.82
N SER A 124 -8.51 7.04 3.47
CA SER A 124 -9.93 7.34 3.42
C SER A 124 -10.27 8.48 4.38
N GLU A 125 -11.16 9.39 3.97
CA GLU A 125 -11.69 10.48 4.80
C GLU A 125 -13.01 10.10 5.47
N ASN A 126 -13.66 9.03 5.01
CA ASN A 126 -14.88 8.47 5.59
C ASN A 126 -14.90 6.95 5.44
N LEU A 127 -15.86 6.32 6.05
CA LEU A 127 -16.12 4.90 5.91
C LEU A 127 -16.44 4.54 4.45
N LEU A 128 -15.72 3.56 3.91
CA LEU A 128 -15.93 3.00 2.58
C LEU A 128 -16.85 1.77 2.69
N ASN A 129 -18.03 1.84 2.09
CA ASN A 129 -18.99 0.74 2.06
C ASN A 129 -18.94 0.06 0.69
N THR A 130 -18.64 -1.23 0.67
CA THR A 130 -18.57 -2.01 -0.58
C THR A 130 -18.83 -3.50 -0.28
N ASN A 131 -19.15 -4.30 -1.29
CA ASN A 131 -19.23 -5.74 -1.10
C ASN A 131 -17.85 -6.37 -0.97
N GLU A 132 -16.90 -5.94 -1.79
CA GLU A 132 -15.54 -6.46 -1.78
C GLU A 132 -14.53 -5.35 -2.10
N ILE A 133 -13.35 -5.44 -1.49
CA ILE A 133 -12.24 -4.54 -1.80
C ILE A 133 -10.89 -5.25 -1.75
N SER A 134 -10.06 -4.99 -2.77
CA SER A 134 -8.67 -5.40 -2.82
C SER A 134 -7.75 -4.21 -2.55
N ILE A 135 -6.88 -4.32 -1.53
CA ILE A 135 -6.01 -3.26 -1.03
C ILE A 135 -4.56 -3.72 -1.16
N ASN A 136 -3.77 -3.05 -2.00
CA ASN A 136 -2.41 -3.46 -2.30
C ASN A 136 -1.43 -2.31 -2.09
N ALA A 137 -0.43 -2.50 -1.23
CA ALA A 137 0.66 -1.54 -1.03
C ALA A 137 2.03 -2.17 -1.31
N THR A 138 2.90 -1.45 -1.99
CA THR A 138 4.25 -1.92 -2.29
C THR A 138 5.27 -0.78 -2.31
N SER A 139 6.54 -1.12 -2.24
CA SER A 139 7.66 -0.16 -2.43
C SER A 139 7.55 1.07 -1.51
N GLY A 140 7.41 0.83 -0.21
CA GLY A 140 7.39 1.87 0.82
C GLY A 140 6.13 2.73 0.85
N ALA A 141 5.06 2.36 0.13
CA ALA A 141 3.79 3.06 0.18
C ALA A 141 3.01 2.78 1.46
N ALA A 142 2.14 3.71 1.85
CA ALA A 142 1.25 3.55 3.00
C ALA A 142 -0.22 3.73 2.62
N ILE A 143 -1.09 2.88 3.20
CA ILE A 143 -2.55 2.98 3.03
C ILE A 143 -3.24 2.92 4.39
N TYR A 144 -4.12 3.90 4.65
CA TYR A 144 -4.93 4.01 5.86
C TYR A 144 -6.41 4.06 5.48
N LEU A 145 -7.17 3.01 5.80
CA LEU A 145 -8.57 2.89 5.41
C LEU A 145 -9.49 2.56 6.57
N GLU A 146 -10.68 3.14 6.51
CA GLU A 146 -11.83 2.66 7.26
C GLU A 146 -12.85 2.04 6.28
N VAL A 147 -13.23 0.76 6.48
CA VAL A 147 -14.04 0.00 5.52
C VAL A 147 -15.11 -0.84 6.20
N ALA A 148 -16.28 -0.91 5.58
CA ALA A 148 -17.32 -1.90 5.87
C ALA A 148 -17.58 -2.70 4.58
N ALA A 149 -17.23 -4.01 4.60
CA ALA A 149 -17.33 -4.86 3.42
C ALA A 149 -17.71 -6.29 3.80
N GLU A 150 -18.23 -7.06 2.85
CA GLU A 150 -18.35 -8.51 3.04
C GLU A 150 -16.98 -9.19 2.98
N SER A 151 -16.12 -8.77 2.05
CA SER A 151 -14.79 -9.34 1.87
C SER A 151 -13.73 -8.26 1.69
N VAL A 152 -12.64 -8.38 2.44
CA VAL A 152 -11.44 -7.54 2.33
C VAL A 152 -10.24 -8.42 1.99
N ALA A 153 -9.56 -8.13 0.89
CA ALA A 153 -8.26 -8.70 0.55
C ALA A 153 -7.18 -7.62 0.71
N SER A 154 -6.17 -7.87 1.55
CA SER A 154 -5.07 -6.93 1.79
C SER A 154 -3.72 -7.54 1.48
N SER A 155 -2.86 -6.81 0.79
CA SER A 155 -1.51 -7.25 0.45
C SER A 155 -0.49 -6.13 0.65
N ALA A 156 0.60 -6.43 1.35
CA ALA A 156 1.72 -5.51 1.53
C ALA A 156 3.04 -6.19 1.18
N THR A 157 3.92 -5.48 0.47
CA THR A 157 5.26 -5.99 0.14
C THR A 157 6.30 -4.88 0.08
N SER A 158 7.57 -5.26 0.17
CA SER A 158 8.70 -4.33 -0.03
C SER A 158 8.62 -3.09 0.86
N GLY A 159 8.51 -3.30 2.17
CA GLY A 159 8.52 -2.23 3.18
C GLY A 159 7.26 -1.36 3.20
N ALA A 160 6.18 -1.78 2.54
CA ALA A 160 4.92 -1.04 2.57
C ALA A 160 4.15 -1.26 3.88
N SER A 161 3.24 -0.34 4.21
CA SER A 161 2.43 -0.37 5.43
C SER A 161 0.94 -0.21 5.11
N LEU A 162 0.11 -1.08 5.67
CA LEU A 162 -1.35 -0.99 5.64
C LEU A 162 -1.90 -0.83 7.05
N LYS A 163 -2.83 0.11 7.24
CA LYS A 163 -3.69 0.16 8.41
C LYS A 163 -5.14 0.16 7.99
N ILE A 164 -5.88 -0.86 8.42
CA ILE A 164 -7.27 -1.07 8.01
C ILE A 164 -8.14 -1.20 9.25
N THR A 165 -9.21 -0.42 9.30
CA THR A 165 -10.17 -0.41 10.40
C THR A 165 -11.60 -0.64 9.89
N GLY A 166 -12.54 -0.95 10.78
CA GLY A 166 -13.94 -1.12 10.43
C GLY A 166 -14.47 -2.54 10.61
N THR A 167 -15.26 -3.05 9.66
CA THR A 167 -15.93 -4.36 9.77
C THR A 167 -15.91 -5.14 8.46
N THR A 168 -15.76 -6.46 8.56
CA THR A 168 -15.90 -7.36 7.42
C THR A 168 -16.32 -8.76 7.86
N THR A 169 -16.91 -9.54 6.96
CA THR A 169 -17.13 -10.97 7.21
C THR A 169 -15.83 -11.76 6.98
N ASN A 170 -15.13 -11.50 5.90
CA ASN A 170 -13.95 -12.25 5.50
C ASN A 170 -12.76 -11.31 5.27
N HIS A 171 -11.62 -11.60 5.90
CA HIS A 171 -10.38 -10.87 5.68
C HIS A 171 -9.26 -11.83 5.26
N ALA A 172 -8.76 -11.68 4.03
CA ALA A 172 -7.56 -12.36 3.55
C ALA A 172 -6.38 -11.37 3.52
N SER A 173 -5.31 -11.66 4.27
CA SER A 173 -4.17 -10.77 4.45
C SER A 173 -2.86 -11.46 4.08
N SER A 174 -2.01 -10.79 3.30
CA SER A 174 -0.69 -11.29 2.89
C SER A 174 0.38 -10.21 3.04
N ALA A 175 1.46 -10.50 3.74
CA ALA A 175 2.58 -9.58 3.93
C ALA A 175 3.92 -10.27 3.64
N THR A 176 4.83 -9.60 2.95
CA THR A 176 6.16 -10.13 2.66
C THR A 176 7.23 -9.02 2.59
N SER A 177 8.50 -9.42 2.69
CA SER A 177 9.65 -8.53 2.48
C SER A 177 9.63 -7.29 3.37
N GLY A 178 9.54 -7.49 4.68
CA GLY A 178 9.63 -6.42 5.69
C GLY A 178 8.45 -5.44 5.70
N SER A 179 7.30 -5.83 5.11
CA SER A 179 6.08 -5.02 5.14
C SER A 179 5.24 -5.27 6.37
N SER A 180 4.29 -4.39 6.64
CA SER A 180 3.39 -4.51 7.79
C SER A 180 1.92 -4.31 7.42
N ILE A 181 1.03 -5.10 8.04
CA ILE A 181 -0.42 -4.93 7.96
C ILE A 181 -0.97 -4.86 9.37
N ASP A 182 -1.55 -3.71 9.74
CA ASP A 182 -2.27 -3.53 11.00
C ASP A 182 -3.78 -3.50 10.73
N ALA A 183 -4.45 -4.59 11.06
CA ALA A 183 -5.89 -4.77 10.93
C ALA A 183 -6.53 -5.28 12.24
N PHE A 184 -5.95 -4.97 13.40
CA PHE A 184 -6.57 -5.29 14.69
C PHE A 184 -7.93 -4.65 14.89
N GLU A 185 -8.12 -3.47 14.31
CA GLU A 185 -9.39 -2.72 14.39
C GLU A 185 -10.33 -3.00 13.21
N LEU A 186 -9.97 -3.91 12.29
CA LEU A 186 -10.89 -4.46 11.29
C LEU A 186 -11.57 -5.70 11.87
N ARG A 187 -12.77 -5.56 12.39
CA ARG A 187 -13.53 -6.63 13.02
C ARG A 187 -14.00 -7.64 11.98
N SER A 188 -13.29 -8.76 11.85
CA SER A 188 -13.66 -9.82 10.91
C SER A 188 -14.25 -11.05 11.62
N ALA A 189 -15.14 -11.76 10.93
CA ALA A 189 -15.60 -13.07 11.41
C ALA A 189 -14.56 -14.14 11.10
N ASN A 190 -14.09 -14.19 9.87
CA ASN A 190 -13.11 -15.15 9.36
C ASN A 190 -11.87 -14.41 8.89
N ALA A 191 -10.70 -14.92 9.26
CA ALA A 191 -9.42 -14.32 8.86
C ALA A 191 -8.46 -15.38 8.31
N ILE A 192 -7.75 -15.01 7.25
CA ILE A 192 -6.59 -15.73 6.72
C ILE A 192 -5.41 -14.77 6.71
N ALA A 193 -4.31 -15.12 7.37
CA ALA A 193 -3.11 -14.31 7.43
C ALA A 193 -1.89 -15.12 6.96
N LYS A 194 -1.14 -14.58 5.99
CA LYS A 194 0.09 -15.19 5.48
C LYS A 194 1.23 -14.18 5.51
N ALA A 195 2.18 -14.38 6.43
CA ALA A 195 3.36 -13.52 6.55
C ALA A 195 4.64 -14.30 6.22
N THR A 196 5.56 -13.66 5.49
CA THR A 196 6.86 -14.25 5.17
C THR A 196 7.97 -13.19 5.08
N SER A 197 9.21 -13.62 5.16
CA SER A 197 10.40 -12.76 4.94
C SER A 197 10.40 -11.50 5.81
N GLY A 198 10.29 -11.67 7.12
CA GLY A 198 10.38 -10.60 8.12
C GLY A 198 9.21 -9.62 8.10
N ALA A 199 8.08 -10.01 7.51
CA ALA A 199 6.87 -9.20 7.50
C ALA A 199 6.02 -9.42 8.77
N SER A 200 5.14 -8.47 9.10
CA SER A 200 4.23 -8.58 10.24
C SER A 200 2.78 -8.36 9.83
N ILE A 201 1.87 -9.17 10.40
CA ILE A 201 0.42 -9.04 10.24
C ILE A 201 -0.23 -9.02 11.62
N HIS A 202 -0.98 -7.95 11.90
CA HIS A 202 -1.89 -7.84 13.04
C HIS A 202 -3.33 -7.95 12.54
N ILE A 203 -4.08 -8.96 13.00
CA ILE A 203 -5.40 -9.27 12.45
C ILE A 203 -6.41 -9.61 13.55
N TYR A 204 -7.69 -9.36 13.31
CA TYR A 204 -8.76 -9.74 14.21
C TYR A 204 -9.60 -10.86 13.60
N ALA A 205 -10.03 -11.83 14.42
CA ALA A 205 -10.99 -12.86 14.01
C ALA A 205 -11.90 -13.25 15.19
N SER A 206 -13.22 -13.36 14.93
CA SER A 206 -14.17 -13.78 15.94
C SER A 206 -14.65 -15.24 15.81
N LYS A 207 -14.56 -15.86 14.62
CA LYS A 207 -15.01 -17.23 14.37
C LYS A 207 -13.88 -18.16 13.95
N LYS A 208 -13.11 -17.79 12.93
CA LYS A 208 -12.07 -18.64 12.35
C LYS A 208 -10.83 -17.82 12.02
N ILE A 209 -9.66 -18.38 12.32
CA ILE A 209 -8.38 -17.88 11.84
C ILE A 209 -7.51 -19.00 11.27
N GLU A 210 -6.95 -18.74 10.08
CA GLU A 210 -5.85 -19.49 9.50
C GLU A 210 -4.64 -18.56 9.41
N ALA A 211 -3.59 -18.84 10.19
CA ALA A 211 -2.40 -17.99 10.25
C ALA A 211 -1.16 -18.78 9.87
N LYS A 212 -0.42 -18.27 8.89
CA LYS A 212 0.85 -18.85 8.45
C LYS A 212 1.95 -17.80 8.55
N ALA A 213 3.05 -18.15 9.26
CA ALA A 213 4.22 -17.31 9.41
C ALA A 213 5.50 -18.08 9.09
N THR A 214 6.33 -17.57 8.18
CA THR A 214 7.58 -18.23 7.79
C THR A 214 8.71 -17.22 7.61
N SER A 215 9.96 -17.72 7.67
CA SER A 215 11.16 -16.89 7.36
C SER A 215 11.24 -15.62 8.21
N GLY A 216 11.12 -15.79 9.54
CA GLY A 216 11.24 -14.69 10.50
C GLY A 216 10.08 -13.71 10.51
N ALA A 217 8.93 -14.08 9.96
CA ALA A 217 7.74 -13.24 9.95
C ALA A 217 6.83 -13.51 11.14
N ASP A 218 5.98 -12.53 11.49
CA ASP A 218 5.10 -12.60 12.63
C ASP A 218 3.63 -12.36 12.24
N VAL A 219 2.73 -13.17 12.82
CA VAL A 219 1.30 -12.96 12.80
C VAL A 219 0.77 -12.86 14.21
N ALA A 220 0.23 -11.71 14.60
CA ALA A 220 -0.49 -11.53 15.85
C ALA A 220 -2.00 -11.43 15.59
N TYR A 221 -2.82 -12.08 16.40
CA TYR A 221 -4.26 -11.99 16.24
C TYR A 221 -4.98 -11.68 17.53
N LYS A 222 -6.08 -10.91 17.41
CA LYS A 222 -7.04 -10.62 18.48
C LYS A 222 -8.37 -11.31 18.23
N GLY A 223 -9.21 -11.33 19.26
CA GLY A 223 -10.53 -11.97 19.24
C GLY A 223 -10.54 -13.34 19.88
N SER A 224 -11.66 -14.05 19.76
CA SER A 224 -11.85 -15.37 20.36
C SER A 224 -12.42 -16.35 19.33
N PRO A 225 -11.65 -16.64 18.25
CA PRO A 225 -12.10 -17.58 17.23
C PRO A 225 -12.22 -18.98 17.83
N THR A 226 -13.27 -19.71 17.42
CA THR A 226 -13.48 -21.12 17.82
C THR A 226 -12.64 -22.10 16.99
N LEU A 227 -12.23 -21.69 15.79
CA LEU A 227 -11.37 -22.47 14.92
C LEU A 227 -10.06 -21.72 14.71
N VAL A 228 -8.95 -22.31 15.15
CA VAL A 228 -7.61 -21.73 15.04
C VAL A 228 -6.69 -22.74 14.34
N ASN A 229 -6.19 -22.37 13.18
CA ASN A 229 -5.15 -23.12 12.48
C ASN A 229 -3.88 -22.26 12.36
N LYS A 230 -2.77 -22.77 12.90
CA LYS A 230 -1.47 -22.10 12.89
C LYS A 230 -0.44 -22.96 12.17
N ASP A 231 0.27 -22.37 11.22
CA ASP A 231 1.38 -22.98 10.49
C ASP A 231 2.61 -22.07 10.61
N THR A 232 3.67 -22.56 11.24
CA THR A 232 4.90 -21.78 11.45
C THR A 232 6.11 -22.57 11.02
N SER A 233 7.07 -21.92 10.36
CA SER A 233 8.35 -22.52 9.98
C SER A 233 9.45 -21.46 9.87
N SER A 234 10.69 -21.93 9.85
CA SER A 234 11.85 -21.05 9.58
C SER A 234 11.90 -19.77 10.41
N GLY A 235 11.63 -19.90 11.73
CA GLY A 235 11.66 -18.77 12.66
C GLY A 235 10.44 -17.84 12.60
N GLY A 236 9.38 -18.23 11.91
CA GLY A 236 8.11 -17.47 11.96
C GLY A 236 7.33 -17.73 13.25
N SER A 237 6.51 -16.76 13.66
CA SER A 237 5.69 -16.87 14.88
C SER A 237 4.22 -16.53 14.64
N VAL A 238 3.31 -17.19 15.40
CA VAL A 238 1.88 -16.87 15.45
C VAL A 238 1.43 -16.78 16.90
N SER A 239 1.08 -15.57 17.34
CA SER A 239 0.65 -15.29 18.71
C SER A 239 -0.82 -14.85 18.80
N LYS A 240 -1.44 -15.04 19.96
CA LYS A 240 -2.71 -14.40 20.34
C LYS A 240 -2.41 -13.27 21.31
N GLU A 241 -3.04 -12.11 21.08
CA GLU A 241 -3.01 -10.94 21.96
C GLU A 241 -4.35 -10.69 22.67
#